data_124dd9147e9130a653b3759368937009
#
_entry.id   124dd9147e9130a653b3759368937009
#
_cell.length_a   1.000
_cell.length_b   1.000
_cell.length_c   1.000
_cell.angle_alpha   90.00
_cell.angle_beta   90.00
_cell.angle_gamma   90.00
#
_symmetry.space_group_name_H-M   'P 1'
#
loop_
_entity.id
_entity.type
_entity.pdbx_description
1 polymer ?
#
loop_
_entity_poly.entity_id
_entity_poly.type
_entity_poly.pdbx_seq_one_letter_code
_entity_poly.pdbx_strand_id
1 'polypeptide(L)'
;CAGGKLDPTAIRVADLAKTTQDPLLAKIRASLRKNHSFCRDLKRPLGISAIYSIEPRQGKATGGLACSGYGSAVTVTAAFGFAATSTCLNQITNR
;
A
#
# COMPACT_ATOMS: atom_id res chain seq x y z
N CYS A 1 0.64 -2.59 3.23
CA CYS A 1 0.49 -3.48 4.37
C CYS A 1 0.61 -2.71 5.68
N ALA A 2 -0.31 -2.96 6.61
CA ALA A 2 -0.37 -2.23 7.88
C ALA A 2 0.60 -2.78 8.94
N GLY A 3 1.17 -3.96 8.72
CA GLY A 3 2.06 -4.59 9.70
C GLY A 3 3.30 -3.76 10.01
N GLY A 4 3.62 -3.63 11.29
CA GLY A 4 4.79 -2.89 11.75
C GLY A 4 4.63 -1.38 11.74
N LYS A 5 3.40 -0.88 11.61
CA LYS A 5 3.11 0.56 11.54
C LYS A 5 2.19 0.96 12.67
N LEU A 6 2.40 2.16 13.21
CA LEU A 6 1.71 2.64 14.39
C LEU A 6 0.98 3.97 14.18
N ASP A 7 1.33 4.72 13.13
CA ASP A 7 0.81 6.08 12.91
C ASP A 7 -0.28 6.08 11.82
N PRO A 8 -1.57 6.18 12.21
CA PRO A 8 -2.64 6.22 11.21
C PRO A 8 -2.64 7.50 10.36
N THR A 9 -1.96 8.57 10.82
CA THR A 9 -1.90 9.82 10.07
C THR A 9 -0.89 9.79 8.93
N ALA A 10 -0.05 8.74 8.87
CA ALA A 10 0.93 8.57 7.81
C ALA A 10 0.37 7.82 6.59
N ILE A 11 -0.92 7.48 6.60
CA ILE A 11 -1.56 6.74 5.50
C ILE A 11 -1.81 7.69 4.34
N ARG A 12 -1.52 7.20 3.14
CA ARG A 12 -1.67 7.97 1.89
C ARG A 12 -2.38 7.14 0.84
N VAL A 13 -3.02 7.82 -0.09
CA VAL A 13 -3.63 7.21 -1.27
C VAL A 13 -2.91 7.80 -2.50
N ALA A 14 -2.35 6.93 -3.33
CA ALA A 14 -1.66 7.36 -4.54
C ALA A 14 -1.64 6.24 -5.56
N ASP A 15 -1.19 6.54 -6.78
CA ASP A 15 -0.97 5.50 -7.78
C ASP A 15 0.08 4.50 -7.27
N LEU A 16 -0.12 3.23 -7.60
CA LEU A 16 0.77 2.14 -7.19
C LEU A 16 2.23 2.43 -7.54
N ALA A 17 2.48 3.15 -8.64
CA ALA A 17 3.83 3.50 -9.05
C ALA A 17 4.56 4.42 -8.07
N LYS A 18 3.81 5.13 -7.23
CA LYS A 18 4.35 6.12 -6.29
C LYS A 18 4.40 5.65 -4.84
N THR A 19 4.00 4.43 -4.57
CA THR A 19 3.98 3.92 -3.19
C THR A 19 5.39 3.66 -2.67
N THR A 20 5.57 3.88 -1.37
CA THR A 20 6.84 3.69 -0.67
C THR A 20 6.59 2.93 0.65
N GLN A 21 7.65 2.41 1.24
CA GLN A 21 7.63 1.76 2.55
C GLN A 21 6.65 0.58 2.63
N ASP A 22 6.41 -0.11 1.51
CA ASP A 22 5.51 -1.26 1.45
C ASP A 22 6.10 -2.34 0.53
N PRO A 23 6.76 -3.35 1.09
CA PRO A 23 7.37 -4.41 0.28
C PRO A 23 6.37 -5.23 -0.53
N LEU A 24 5.15 -5.41 -0.02
CA LEU A 24 4.12 -6.14 -0.76
C LEU A 24 3.71 -5.37 -2.02
N LEU A 25 3.43 -4.08 -1.88
CA LEU A 25 3.08 -3.24 -3.03
C LEU A 25 4.24 -3.16 -4.02
N ALA A 26 5.48 -3.11 -3.53
CA ALA A 26 6.65 -3.12 -4.40
C ALA A 26 6.72 -4.41 -5.22
N LYS A 27 6.43 -5.55 -4.63
CA LYS A 27 6.40 -6.83 -5.34
C LYS A 27 5.26 -6.90 -6.36
N ILE A 28 4.09 -6.41 -5.98
CA ILE A 28 2.95 -6.36 -6.91
C ILE A 28 3.29 -5.47 -8.11
N ARG A 29 3.86 -4.32 -7.87
CA ARG A 29 4.26 -3.38 -8.91
C ARG A 29 5.26 -4.03 -9.89
N ALA A 30 6.28 -4.69 -9.35
CA ALA A 30 7.28 -5.37 -10.16
C ALA A 30 6.65 -6.51 -10.98
N SER A 31 5.76 -7.29 -10.38
CA SER A 31 5.08 -8.39 -11.05
C SER A 31 4.19 -7.91 -12.18
N LEU A 32 3.45 -6.82 -11.99
CA LEU A 32 2.60 -6.26 -13.03
C LEU A 32 3.43 -5.82 -14.24
N ARG A 33 4.56 -5.18 -14.00
CA ARG A 33 5.44 -4.73 -15.08
C ARG A 33 6.11 -5.89 -15.82
N LYS A 34 6.48 -6.94 -15.08
CA LYS A 34 7.19 -8.09 -15.66
C LYS A 34 6.24 -9.06 -16.38
N ASN A 35 5.09 -9.37 -15.76
CA ASN A 35 4.25 -10.50 -16.19
C ASN A 35 2.93 -10.09 -16.83
N HIS A 36 2.51 -8.82 -16.71
CA HIS A 36 1.19 -8.38 -17.12
C HIS A 36 1.22 -7.18 -18.07
N SER A 37 2.34 -6.96 -18.71
CA SER A 37 2.50 -5.94 -19.77
C SER A 37 2.20 -4.50 -19.30
N PHE A 38 2.32 -4.21 -18.03
CA PHE A 38 2.21 -2.84 -17.54
C PHE A 38 3.45 -2.03 -17.94
N CYS A 39 3.29 -0.72 -18.03
CA CYS A 39 4.38 0.16 -18.45
C CYS A 39 5.58 0.02 -17.52
N ARG A 40 6.76 -0.19 -18.12
CA ARG A 40 8.02 -0.32 -17.38
C ARG A 40 8.68 1.02 -17.05
N ASP A 41 8.15 2.11 -17.57
CA ASP A 41 8.65 3.44 -17.27
C ASP A 41 8.29 3.79 -15.82
N LEU A 42 9.32 3.95 -14.99
CA LEU A 42 9.14 4.23 -13.55
C LEU A 42 8.47 5.58 -13.29
N LYS A 43 8.49 6.49 -14.27
CA LYS A 43 7.88 7.81 -14.14
C LYS A 43 6.40 7.83 -14.49
N ARG A 44 5.89 6.78 -15.13
CA ARG A 44 4.49 6.72 -15.53
C ARG A 44 3.63 6.04 -14.48
N PRO A 45 2.41 6.55 -14.25
CA PRO A 45 1.49 5.88 -13.34
C PRO A 45 1.04 4.53 -13.90
N LEU A 46 0.69 3.62 -13.00
CA LEU A 46 0.14 2.31 -13.37
C LEU A 46 -1.38 2.35 -13.53
N GLY A 47 -2.03 3.41 -13.08
CA GLY A 47 -3.48 3.54 -13.15
C GLY A 47 -4.21 2.79 -12.04
N ILE A 48 -3.51 2.38 -11.01
CA ILE A 48 -4.08 1.62 -9.89
C ILE A 48 -3.91 2.44 -8.61
N SER A 49 -5.04 2.78 -7.98
CA SER A 49 -5.00 3.47 -6.68
C SER A 49 -4.57 2.49 -5.59
N ALA A 50 -3.64 2.91 -4.77
CA ALA A 50 -3.13 2.11 -3.66
C ALA A 50 -3.20 2.89 -2.36
N ILE A 51 -3.50 2.17 -1.28
CA ILE A 51 -3.48 2.71 0.07
C ILE A 51 -2.20 2.20 0.73
N TYR A 52 -1.37 3.13 1.21
CA TYR A 52 -0.09 2.77 1.81
C TYR A 52 0.26 3.75 2.91
N SER A 53 1.29 3.45 3.67
CA SER A 53 1.78 4.34 4.74
C SER A 53 3.22 4.74 4.45
N ILE A 54 3.52 6.01 4.60
CA ILE A 54 4.88 6.52 4.45
C ILE A 54 5.73 6.25 5.70
N GLU A 55 5.12 5.71 6.76
CA GLU A 55 5.84 5.36 7.98
C GLU A 55 6.82 4.21 7.71
N PRO A 56 8.07 4.31 8.16
CA PRO A 56 8.99 3.18 8.10
C PRO A 56 8.46 2.03 8.96
N ARG A 57 8.63 0.81 8.46
CA ARG A 57 8.16 -0.37 9.16
C ARG A 57 8.99 -0.62 10.41
N GLN A 58 8.32 -0.88 11.54
CA GLN A 58 8.98 -1.19 12.81
C GLN A 58 8.91 -2.68 13.08
N GLY A 59 9.94 -3.20 13.78
CA GLY A 59 10.06 -4.63 14.05
C GLY A 59 10.71 -5.38 12.90
N LYS A 60 10.85 -6.70 13.07
CA LYS A 60 11.47 -7.57 12.08
C LYS A 60 10.48 -8.62 11.62
N ALA A 61 10.38 -8.80 10.30
CA ALA A 61 9.57 -9.88 9.75
C ALA A 61 10.24 -11.23 10.05
N THR A 62 9.44 -12.22 10.43
CA THR A 62 9.92 -13.58 10.68
C THR A 62 9.76 -14.48 9.47
N GLY A 63 9.21 -14.01 8.37
CA GLY A 63 9.12 -14.79 7.15
C GLY A 63 8.45 -14.05 6.03
N GLY A 64 9.09 -14.02 4.88
CA GLY A 64 8.56 -13.56 3.60
C GLY A 64 7.77 -12.24 3.67
N LEU A 65 6.61 -12.25 3.04
CA LEU A 65 5.71 -11.09 2.98
C LEU A 65 4.65 -11.10 4.09
N ALA A 66 4.68 -12.09 4.98
CA ALA A 66 3.70 -12.17 6.07
C ALA A 66 3.88 -11.01 7.04
N CYS A 67 2.78 -10.45 7.49
CA CYS A 67 2.80 -9.39 8.51
C CYS A 67 3.01 -9.93 9.92
N SER A 68 3.05 -11.24 10.09
CA SER A 68 3.10 -11.90 11.39
C SER A 68 4.31 -11.52 12.25
N GLY A 69 5.43 -11.18 11.62
CA GLY A 69 6.64 -10.79 12.35
C GLY A 69 6.67 -9.35 12.80
N TYR A 70 5.70 -8.53 12.39
CA TYR A 70 5.69 -7.10 12.68
C TYR A 70 4.67 -6.70 13.74
N GLY A 71 3.66 -7.53 13.97
CA GLY A 71 2.52 -7.11 14.75
C GLY A 71 1.64 -6.12 13.99
N SER A 72 0.52 -5.76 14.56
CA SER A 72 -0.40 -4.81 13.94
C SER A 72 -1.17 -4.03 15.01
N ALA A 73 -1.50 -2.78 14.70
CA ALA A 73 -2.33 -1.92 15.54
C ALA A 73 -3.66 -1.67 14.84
N VAL A 74 -4.77 -1.84 15.56
CA VAL A 74 -6.11 -1.65 14.99
C VAL A 74 -6.30 -0.22 14.48
N THR A 75 -5.67 0.77 15.11
CA THR A 75 -5.73 2.17 14.68
C THR A 75 -5.21 2.35 13.25
N VAL A 76 -4.19 1.59 12.88
CA VAL A 76 -3.63 1.63 11.52
C VAL A 76 -4.46 0.75 10.59
N THR A 77 -4.76 -0.48 10.98
CA THR A 77 -5.53 -1.41 10.16
C THR A 77 -6.91 -0.85 9.80
N ALA A 78 -7.61 -0.28 10.80
CA ALA A 78 -8.92 0.32 10.56
C ALA A 78 -8.81 1.56 9.66
N ALA A 79 -7.80 2.39 9.86
CA ALA A 79 -7.59 3.59 9.04
C ALA A 79 -7.29 3.23 7.58
N PHE A 80 -6.53 2.16 7.33
CA PHE A 80 -6.34 1.63 5.97
C PHE A 80 -7.67 1.25 5.34
N GLY A 81 -8.52 0.55 6.09
CA GLY A 81 -9.87 0.15 5.62
C GLY A 81 -10.75 1.35 5.32
N PHE A 82 -10.74 2.36 6.17
CA PHE A 82 -11.51 3.58 5.95
C PHE A 82 -11.01 4.37 4.76
N ALA A 83 -9.70 4.48 4.58
CA ALA A 83 -9.12 5.14 3.41
C ALA A 83 -9.51 4.41 2.12
N ALA A 84 -9.47 3.09 2.11
CA ALA A 84 -9.88 2.28 0.96
C ALA A 84 -11.36 2.49 0.65
N THR A 85 -12.21 2.48 1.68
CA THR A 85 -13.65 2.70 1.52
C THR A 85 -13.93 4.10 0.95
N SER A 86 -13.28 5.12 1.48
CA SER A 86 -13.42 6.49 0.99
C SER A 86 -13.01 6.60 -0.49
N THR A 87 -11.91 5.97 -0.85
CA THR A 87 -11.44 5.95 -2.24
C THR A 87 -12.46 5.29 -3.16
N CYS A 88 -13.03 4.15 -2.75
CA CYS A 88 -14.07 3.47 -3.52
C CYS A 88 -15.33 4.33 -3.67
N LEU A 89 -15.77 4.97 -2.60
CA LEU A 89 -16.94 5.84 -2.64
C LEU A 89 -16.73 7.01 -3.60
N ASN A 90 -15.55 7.62 -3.57
CA ASN A 90 -15.23 8.71 -4.48
C ASN A 90 -15.24 8.26 -5.94
N GLN A 91 -14.74 7.08 -6.23
CA GLN A 91 -14.76 6.52 -7.59
C GLN A 91 -16.18 6.22 -8.06
N ILE A 92 -17.02 5.65 -7.19
CA ILE A 92 -18.42 5.34 -7.52
C ILE A 92 -19.22 6.62 -7.78
N THR A 93 -18.96 7.67 -7.02
CA THR A 93 -19.68 8.95 -7.13
C THR A 93 -19.03 9.94 -8.10
N ASN A 94 -17.94 9.56 -8.74
CA ASN A 94 -17.18 10.41 -9.68
C ASN A 94 -16.67 11.72 -9.07
N ARG A 95 -16.23 11.65 -7.83
CA ARG A 95 -15.64 12.81 -7.18
C ARG A 95 -14.14 12.89 -7.40
#